data_ccd50c1546a0037e3e1518b7df80ace8
#
_entry.id   ccd50c1546a0037e3e1518b7df80ace8
#
_cell.length_a   1.000
_cell.length_b   1.000
_cell.length_c   1.000
_cell.angle_alpha   90.00
_cell.angle_beta   90.00
_cell.angle_gamma   90.00
#
_symmetry.space_group_name_H-M   'P 1'
#
loop_
_entity.id
_entity.type
_entity.pdbx_description
1 polymer ?
#
loop_
_entity_poly.entity_id
_entity_poly.type
_entity_poly.pdbx_seq_one_letter_code
_entity_poly.pdbx_strand_id
1 'polypeptide(L)'
;MIVRLFTALGRPVLAFWQYLGEIVLLAADTFRSIFTHKLRWKLFLNQVVEVGLLSQLVVIITGAFTGAVFSAQTFFQFNKLGMGSAVGAVVSVSLCRELAPVLTSLMVAGRVGAAMSAEIGTMRVTEQIDALRALAVYPVDYLVVPRALAMMVSMPLLVAECIAVGIAAGYFVAIFMLDINGTYYMANMVRWTRSRDIIMGLSKAFCFGVLIVFISCQKGLTAREGAVGVGRATTEAVVNASLAVLICNFFLTMLFNIIYPAGYQ
;
A
#
# COMPACT_ATOMS: atom_id res chain seq x y z
N MET A 1 4.51 -23.43 -37.93
CA MET A 1 3.37 -23.17 -37.01
C MET A 1 3.79 -23.31 -35.56
N ILE A 2 4.44 -24.37 -35.14
CA ILE A 2 4.89 -24.66 -33.78
C ILE A 2 5.82 -23.55 -33.21
N VAL A 3 6.86 -23.12 -33.97
CA VAL A 3 7.80 -22.07 -33.53
C VAL A 3 7.10 -20.72 -33.27
N ARG A 4 6.12 -20.37 -34.11
CA ARG A 4 5.33 -19.14 -33.89
C ARG A 4 4.46 -19.21 -32.62
N LEU A 5 3.96 -20.40 -32.26
CA LEU A 5 3.21 -20.60 -31.03
C LEU A 5 4.10 -20.47 -29.79
N PHE A 6 5.29 -21.07 -29.81
CA PHE A 6 6.27 -20.95 -28.73
C PHE A 6 6.79 -19.53 -28.56
N THR A 7 7.06 -18.81 -29.66
CA THR A 7 7.46 -17.41 -29.58
C THR A 7 6.32 -16.49 -29.09
N ALA A 8 5.06 -16.77 -29.45
CA ALA A 8 3.90 -16.02 -28.95
C ALA A 8 3.66 -16.23 -27.46
N LEU A 9 3.88 -17.44 -26.95
CA LEU A 9 3.77 -17.76 -25.51
C LEU A 9 5.01 -17.32 -24.73
N GLY A 10 6.20 -17.38 -25.29
CA GLY A 10 7.45 -17.02 -24.64
C GLY A 10 7.65 -15.51 -24.45
N ARG A 11 7.20 -14.69 -25.42
CA ARG A 11 7.33 -13.24 -25.35
C ARG A 11 6.71 -12.60 -24.10
N PRO A 12 5.45 -12.86 -23.71
CA PRO A 12 4.86 -12.27 -22.52
C PRO A 12 5.56 -12.74 -21.23
N VAL A 13 6.02 -13.99 -21.19
CA VAL A 13 6.76 -14.53 -20.03
C VAL A 13 8.11 -13.82 -19.89
N LEU A 14 8.85 -13.66 -20.98
CA LEU A 14 10.12 -12.94 -20.96
C LEU A 14 9.91 -11.46 -20.61
N ALA A 15 8.89 -10.81 -21.17
CA ALA A 15 8.56 -9.41 -20.83
C ALA A 15 8.21 -9.25 -19.35
N PHE A 16 7.51 -10.20 -18.76
CA PHE A 16 7.22 -10.20 -17.33
C PHE A 16 8.49 -10.31 -16.46
N TRP A 17 9.40 -11.22 -16.79
CA TRP A 17 10.67 -11.36 -16.07
C TRP A 17 11.59 -10.15 -16.25
N GLN A 18 11.62 -9.55 -17.45
CA GLN A 18 12.34 -8.30 -17.68
C GLN A 18 11.78 -7.18 -16.82
N TYR A 19 10.46 -7.03 -16.78
CA TYR A 19 9.78 -6.03 -15.94
C TYR A 19 10.10 -6.20 -14.45
N LEU A 20 10.05 -7.45 -13.93
CA LEU A 20 10.46 -7.72 -12.55
C LEU A 20 11.94 -7.41 -12.32
N GLY A 21 12.81 -7.76 -13.26
CA GLY A 21 14.23 -7.45 -13.21
C GLY A 21 14.50 -5.94 -13.12
N GLU A 22 13.81 -5.14 -13.93
CA GLU A 22 13.92 -3.68 -13.90
C GLU A 22 13.51 -3.08 -12.54
N ILE A 23 12.43 -3.58 -11.93
CA ILE A 23 11.99 -3.14 -10.60
C ILE A 23 13.04 -3.51 -9.54
N VAL A 24 13.56 -4.73 -9.58
CA VAL A 24 14.57 -5.20 -8.62
C VAL A 24 15.87 -4.40 -8.76
N LEU A 25 16.31 -4.13 -9.98
CA LEU A 25 17.50 -3.29 -10.24
C LEU A 25 17.28 -1.86 -9.75
N LEU A 26 16.11 -1.27 -10.03
CA LEU A 26 15.77 0.08 -9.53
C LEU A 26 15.75 0.11 -8.00
N ALA A 27 15.21 -0.92 -7.35
CA ALA A 27 15.23 -1.04 -5.90
C ALA A 27 16.67 -1.18 -5.36
N ALA A 28 17.48 -2.03 -5.96
CA ALA A 28 18.89 -2.22 -5.57
C ALA A 28 19.70 -0.93 -5.71
N ASP A 29 19.54 -0.21 -6.84
CA ASP A 29 20.19 1.08 -7.06
C ASP A 29 19.73 2.13 -6.04
N THR A 30 18.43 2.15 -5.71
CA THR A 30 17.87 3.05 -4.70
C THR A 30 18.45 2.74 -3.31
N PHE A 31 18.48 1.47 -2.90
CA PHE A 31 19.08 1.08 -1.63
C PHE A 31 20.57 1.42 -1.58
N ARG A 32 21.32 1.14 -2.63
CA ARG A 32 22.73 1.49 -2.70
C ARG A 32 22.94 3.01 -2.57
N SER A 33 22.11 3.80 -3.23
CA SER A 33 22.16 5.26 -3.20
C SER A 33 21.88 5.81 -1.80
N ILE A 34 20.91 5.26 -1.07
CA ILE A 34 20.58 5.67 0.32
C ILE A 34 21.81 5.59 1.24
N PHE A 35 22.68 4.57 1.03
CA PHE A 35 23.87 4.38 1.87
C PHE A 35 25.11 5.12 1.34
N THR A 36 25.13 5.49 0.05
CA THR A 36 26.32 6.09 -0.59
C THR A 36 26.23 7.61 -0.66
N HIS A 37 25.03 8.16 -0.83
CA HIS A 37 24.83 9.59 -1.04
C HIS A 37 24.14 10.27 0.13
N LYS A 38 24.38 11.59 0.28
CA LYS A 38 23.73 12.39 1.33
C LYS A 38 22.25 12.59 1.04
N LEU A 39 21.41 12.22 1.98
CA LEU A 39 19.96 12.43 1.90
C LEU A 39 19.63 13.93 1.76
N ARG A 40 18.81 14.25 0.79
CA ARG A 40 18.29 15.61 0.55
C ARG A 40 17.03 15.82 1.39
N TRP A 41 17.20 16.18 2.65
CA TRP A 41 16.11 16.32 3.63
C TRP A 41 14.94 17.15 3.15
N LYS A 42 15.17 18.23 2.41
CA LYS A 42 14.10 19.09 1.88
C LYS A 42 13.20 18.33 0.90
N LEU A 43 13.79 17.55 -0.01
CA LEU A 43 13.01 16.74 -0.95
C LEU A 43 12.25 15.62 -0.25
N PHE A 44 12.89 14.96 0.72
CA PHE A 44 12.25 13.93 1.55
C PHE A 44 11.03 14.49 2.30
N LEU A 45 11.17 15.62 3.01
CA LEU A 45 10.07 16.23 3.76
C LEU A 45 8.92 16.64 2.85
N ASN A 46 9.21 17.23 1.68
CA ASN A 46 8.17 17.56 0.71
C ASN A 46 7.39 16.31 0.26
N GLN A 47 8.10 15.21 0.01
CA GLN A 47 7.46 13.94 -0.36
C GLN A 47 6.67 13.32 0.81
N VAL A 48 7.11 13.45 2.06
CA VAL A 48 6.32 13.02 3.23
C VAL A 48 5.01 13.80 3.34
N VAL A 49 5.02 15.09 3.08
CA VAL A 49 3.81 15.92 3.05
C VAL A 49 2.87 15.46 1.91
N GLU A 50 3.40 15.25 0.72
CA GLU A 50 2.62 14.87 -0.45
C GLU A 50 2.02 13.47 -0.32
N VAL A 51 2.79 12.51 0.14
CA VAL A 51 2.35 11.13 0.38
C VAL A 51 1.46 11.02 1.61
N GLY A 52 1.90 11.57 2.74
CA GLY A 52 1.23 11.43 4.03
C GLY A 52 0.07 12.39 4.19
N LEU A 53 0.33 13.69 4.38
CA LEU A 53 -0.70 14.67 4.74
C LEU A 53 -1.81 14.78 3.70
N LEU A 54 -1.47 14.84 2.42
CA LEU A 54 -2.48 14.97 1.38
C LEU A 54 -3.29 13.67 1.15
N SER A 55 -2.89 12.52 1.70
CA SER A 55 -3.66 11.27 1.63
C SER A 55 -4.58 11.05 2.83
N GLN A 56 -4.39 11.78 3.93
CA GLN A 56 -5.11 11.56 5.18
C GLN A 56 -6.63 11.57 5.01
N LEU A 57 -7.19 12.58 4.33
CA LEU A 57 -8.64 12.69 4.17
C LEU A 57 -9.24 11.44 3.51
N VAL A 58 -8.60 10.92 2.47
CA VAL A 58 -9.07 9.71 1.77
C VAL A 58 -8.97 8.49 2.69
N VAL A 59 -7.89 8.36 3.44
CA VAL A 59 -7.66 7.24 4.36
C VAL A 59 -8.63 7.29 5.54
N ILE A 60 -8.87 8.46 6.14
CA ILE A 60 -9.84 8.66 7.22
C ILE A 60 -11.25 8.25 6.76
N ILE A 61 -11.70 8.77 5.63
CA ILE A 61 -13.04 8.46 5.10
C ILE A 61 -13.15 6.95 4.81
N THR A 62 -12.18 6.39 4.11
CA THR A 62 -12.19 4.96 3.77
C THR A 62 -12.17 4.09 5.03
N GLY A 63 -11.31 4.40 6.01
CA GLY A 63 -11.23 3.69 7.27
C GLY A 63 -12.51 3.75 8.08
N ALA A 64 -13.09 4.96 8.23
CA ALA A 64 -14.32 5.18 8.98
C ALA A 64 -15.49 4.37 8.40
N PHE A 65 -15.77 4.52 7.11
CA PHE A 65 -16.89 3.83 6.47
C PHE A 65 -16.68 2.32 6.39
N THR A 66 -15.43 1.86 6.16
CA THR A 66 -15.13 0.43 6.18
C THR A 66 -15.37 -0.17 7.56
N GLY A 67 -14.88 0.47 8.62
CA GLY A 67 -15.09 0.01 9.99
C GLY A 67 -16.56 0.01 10.39
N ALA A 68 -17.30 1.07 10.04
CA ALA A 68 -18.73 1.21 10.29
C ALA A 68 -19.55 0.09 9.60
N VAL A 69 -19.37 -0.08 8.30
CA VAL A 69 -20.08 -1.09 7.50
C VAL A 69 -19.71 -2.49 7.95
N PHE A 70 -18.41 -2.76 8.19
CA PHE A 70 -17.96 -4.08 8.62
C PHE A 70 -18.49 -4.45 10.00
N SER A 71 -18.58 -3.48 10.93
CA SER A 71 -19.21 -3.67 12.24
C SER A 71 -20.70 -4.03 12.11
N ALA A 72 -21.45 -3.30 11.29
CA ALA A 72 -22.85 -3.56 11.05
C ALA A 72 -23.08 -4.95 10.41
N GLN A 73 -22.35 -5.30 9.37
CA GLN A 73 -22.48 -6.59 8.69
C GLN A 73 -22.11 -7.76 9.61
N THR A 74 -21.06 -7.62 10.38
CA THR A 74 -20.65 -8.64 11.35
C THR A 74 -21.70 -8.84 12.40
N PHE A 75 -22.31 -7.75 12.92
CA PHE A 75 -23.40 -7.84 13.90
C PHE A 75 -24.59 -8.60 13.36
N PHE A 76 -25.10 -8.29 12.18
CA PHE A 76 -26.25 -8.99 11.60
C PHE A 76 -26.03 -10.50 11.44
N GLN A 77 -24.80 -10.93 11.19
CA GLN A 77 -24.48 -12.35 11.09
C GLN A 77 -24.33 -13.02 12.48
N PHE A 78 -23.57 -12.39 13.37
CA PHE A 78 -23.28 -12.95 14.69
C PHE A 78 -24.49 -12.90 15.63
N ASN A 79 -25.37 -11.93 15.49
CA ASN A 79 -26.59 -11.84 16.28
C ASN A 79 -27.54 -13.01 16.02
N LYS A 80 -27.61 -13.53 14.79
CA LYS A 80 -28.37 -14.75 14.46
C LYS A 80 -27.86 -16.00 15.18
N LEU A 81 -26.58 -15.99 15.57
CA LEU A 81 -25.90 -17.07 16.29
C LEU A 81 -25.88 -16.84 17.81
N GLY A 82 -26.50 -15.77 18.31
CA GLY A 82 -26.44 -15.37 19.71
C GLY A 82 -25.09 -14.85 20.19
N MET A 83 -24.20 -14.51 19.27
CA MET A 83 -22.79 -14.08 19.53
C MET A 83 -22.54 -12.59 19.28
N GLY A 84 -23.53 -11.73 19.48
CA GLY A 84 -23.42 -10.30 19.22
C GLY A 84 -22.26 -9.60 19.95
N SER A 85 -21.85 -10.11 21.12
CA SER A 85 -20.73 -9.58 21.90
C SER A 85 -19.36 -9.84 21.26
N ALA A 86 -19.23 -10.79 20.34
CA ALA A 86 -17.97 -11.11 19.66
C ALA A 86 -17.61 -10.14 18.51
N VAL A 87 -18.55 -9.29 18.10
CA VAL A 87 -18.39 -8.35 16.97
C VAL A 87 -17.15 -7.48 17.12
N GLY A 88 -16.92 -6.91 18.31
CA GLY A 88 -15.77 -6.05 18.56
C GLY A 88 -14.43 -6.73 18.31
N ALA A 89 -14.31 -8.00 18.69
CA ALA A 89 -13.11 -8.79 18.47
C ALA A 89 -12.86 -9.05 16.97
N VAL A 90 -13.90 -9.49 16.25
CA VAL A 90 -13.78 -9.80 14.81
C VAL A 90 -13.45 -8.56 14.01
N VAL A 91 -14.13 -7.44 14.28
CA VAL A 91 -13.94 -6.18 13.57
C VAL A 91 -12.52 -5.65 13.78
N SER A 92 -12.06 -5.58 15.03
CA SER A 92 -10.74 -5.02 15.32
C SER A 92 -9.59 -5.88 14.76
N VAL A 93 -9.64 -7.20 14.93
CA VAL A 93 -8.61 -8.11 14.40
C VAL A 93 -8.57 -8.06 12.88
N SER A 94 -9.72 -8.09 12.21
CA SER A 94 -9.78 -8.04 10.74
C SER A 94 -9.32 -6.72 10.17
N LEU A 95 -9.66 -5.58 10.82
CA LEU A 95 -9.14 -4.27 10.43
C LEU A 95 -7.62 -4.22 10.58
N CYS A 96 -7.08 -4.65 11.72
CA CYS A 96 -5.64 -4.59 11.96
C CYS A 96 -4.84 -5.46 10.98
N ARG A 97 -5.28 -6.71 10.75
CA ARG A 97 -4.50 -7.70 9.99
C ARG A 97 -4.63 -7.55 8.48
N GLU A 98 -5.83 -7.22 7.97
CA GLU A 98 -6.14 -7.35 6.55
C GLU A 98 -6.75 -6.08 5.95
N LEU A 99 -7.88 -5.61 6.48
CA LEU A 99 -8.68 -4.58 5.81
C LEU A 99 -7.95 -3.24 5.72
N ALA A 100 -7.44 -2.73 6.83
CA ALA A 100 -6.78 -1.43 6.82
C ALA A 100 -5.49 -1.42 5.99
N PRO A 101 -4.55 -2.40 6.12
CA PRO A 101 -3.34 -2.41 5.28
C PRO A 101 -3.65 -2.48 3.79
N VAL A 102 -4.57 -3.35 3.37
CA VAL A 102 -4.89 -3.53 1.95
C VAL A 102 -5.62 -2.33 1.38
N LEU A 103 -6.71 -1.88 2.03
CA LEU A 103 -7.51 -0.77 1.52
C LEU A 103 -6.72 0.53 1.45
N THR A 104 -5.97 0.86 2.50
CA THR A 104 -5.09 2.04 2.48
C THR A 104 -4.07 1.95 1.34
N SER A 105 -3.46 0.79 1.13
CA SER A 105 -2.47 0.60 0.06
C SER A 105 -3.08 0.76 -1.33
N LEU A 106 -4.29 0.25 -1.57
CA LEU A 106 -4.99 0.44 -2.83
C LEU A 106 -5.35 1.91 -3.08
N MET A 107 -5.80 2.63 -2.03
CA MET A 107 -6.08 4.08 -2.14
C MET A 107 -4.81 4.89 -2.43
N VAL A 108 -3.71 4.57 -1.73
CA VAL A 108 -2.42 5.23 -1.95
C VAL A 108 -1.84 4.89 -3.32
N ALA A 109 -1.96 3.64 -3.79
CA ALA A 109 -1.54 3.27 -5.15
C ALA A 109 -2.30 4.07 -6.20
N GLY A 110 -3.62 4.23 -6.04
CA GLY A 110 -4.47 4.99 -6.96
C GLY A 110 -4.17 6.49 -6.95
N ARG A 111 -3.87 7.09 -5.79
CA ARG A 111 -3.62 8.52 -5.67
C ARG A 111 -2.13 8.86 -5.83
N VAL A 112 -1.29 8.34 -4.93
CA VAL A 112 0.12 8.71 -4.85
C VAL A 112 0.92 7.98 -5.93
N GLY A 113 0.66 6.69 -6.14
CA GLY A 113 1.31 5.90 -7.18
C GLY A 113 1.05 6.46 -8.58
N ALA A 114 -0.19 6.85 -8.86
CA ALA A 114 -0.56 7.53 -10.10
C ALA A 114 0.18 8.87 -10.27
N ALA A 115 0.18 9.71 -9.24
CA ALA A 115 0.85 11.02 -9.26
C ALA A 115 2.36 10.88 -9.50
N MET A 116 3.03 9.96 -8.79
CA MET A 116 4.45 9.68 -8.96
C MET A 116 4.78 9.23 -10.39
N SER A 117 3.98 8.32 -10.96
CA SER A 117 4.18 7.85 -12.33
C SER A 117 3.95 8.95 -13.35
N ALA A 118 2.92 9.80 -13.16
CA ALA A 118 2.62 10.92 -14.05
C ALA A 118 3.73 11.98 -14.02
N GLU A 119 4.20 12.36 -12.84
CA GLU A 119 5.24 13.36 -12.66
C GLU A 119 6.57 12.91 -13.29
N ILE A 120 7.04 11.70 -12.94
CA ILE A 120 8.28 11.15 -13.51
C ILE A 120 8.12 10.91 -15.02
N GLY A 121 6.95 10.44 -15.46
CA GLY A 121 6.64 10.21 -16.86
C GLY A 121 6.66 11.51 -17.66
N THR A 122 6.11 12.60 -17.13
CA THR A 122 6.21 13.93 -17.74
C THR A 122 7.66 14.40 -17.84
N MET A 123 8.44 14.27 -16.77
CA MET A 123 9.88 14.58 -16.79
C MET A 123 10.65 13.73 -17.81
N ARG A 124 10.23 12.50 -18.03
CA ARG A 124 10.86 11.61 -19.02
C ARG A 124 10.58 12.04 -20.45
N VAL A 125 9.32 12.33 -20.78
CA VAL A 125 8.95 12.70 -22.17
C VAL A 125 9.36 14.14 -22.55
N THR A 126 9.64 14.99 -21.55
CA THR A 126 10.17 16.35 -21.75
C THR A 126 11.69 16.41 -21.62
N GLU A 127 12.38 15.27 -21.60
CA GLU A 127 13.86 15.13 -21.54
C GLU A 127 14.52 15.75 -20.30
N GLN A 128 13.74 16.12 -19.26
CA GLN A 128 14.27 16.66 -18.00
C GLN A 128 15.17 15.66 -17.28
N ILE A 129 14.89 14.36 -17.40
CA ILE A 129 15.73 13.31 -16.80
C ILE A 129 17.09 13.24 -17.49
N ASP A 130 17.14 13.45 -18.79
CA ASP A 130 18.40 13.45 -19.55
C ASP A 130 19.19 14.76 -19.30
N ALA A 131 18.50 15.89 -19.08
CA ALA A 131 19.11 17.11 -18.59
C ALA A 131 19.75 16.95 -17.20
N LEU A 132 19.10 16.23 -16.27
CA LEU A 132 19.69 15.90 -14.96
C LEU A 132 21.00 15.10 -15.11
N ARG A 133 21.03 14.13 -16.03
CA ARG A 133 22.23 13.35 -16.33
C ARG A 133 23.35 14.22 -16.90
N ALA A 134 23.03 15.15 -17.79
CA ALA A 134 24.00 16.10 -18.37
C ALA A 134 24.61 17.01 -17.29
N LEU A 135 23.87 17.32 -16.24
CA LEU A 135 24.33 18.07 -15.06
C LEU A 135 25.05 17.18 -14.02
N ALA A 136 25.40 15.93 -14.37
CA ALA A 136 26.01 14.95 -13.47
C ALA A 136 25.18 14.65 -12.20
N VAL A 137 23.86 14.87 -12.24
CA VAL A 137 22.92 14.49 -11.17
C VAL A 137 22.37 13.10 -11.49
N TYR A 138 22.55 12.15 -10.57
CA TYR A 138 22.02 10.80 -10.74
C TYR A 138 20.49 10.81 -10.55
N PRO A 139 19.69 10.45 -11.57
CA PRO A 139 18.23 10.61 -11.51
C PRO A 139 17.57 9.80 -10.38
N VAL A 140 18.10 8.61 -10.06
CA VAL A 140 17.54 7.77 -8.99
C VAL A 140 17.65 8.47 -7.63
N ASP A 141 18.80 9.11 -7.35
CA ASP A 141 19.04 9.83 -6.09
C ASP A 141 18.11 11.03 -5.91
N TYR A 142 17.78 11.67 -7.04
CA TYR A 142 16.96 12.88 -7.01
C TYR A 142 15.47 12.59 -7.02
N LEU A 143 15.03 11.58 -7.79
CA LEU A 143 13.62 11.31 -8.05
C LEU A 143 13.09 10.14 -7.21
N VAL A 144 13.83 9.04 -7.10
CA VAL A 144 13.31 7.80 -6.51
C VAL A 144 13.58 7.72 -5.02
N VAL A 145 14.79 8.02 -4.58
CA VAL A 145 15.20 7.90 -3.16
C VAL A 145 14.29 8.68 -2.21
N PRO A 146 14.01 9.99 -2.42
CA PRO A 146 13.14 10.74 -1.52
C PRO A 146 11.72 10.18 -1.46
N ARG A 147 11.18 9.72 -2.61
CA ARG A 147 9.85 9.12 -2.70
C ARG A 147 9.80 7.77 -1.98
N ALA A 148 10.83 6.93 -2.17
CA ALA A 148 10.91 5.63 -1.52
C ALA A 148 10.94 5.77 0.02
N LEU A 149 11.79 6.63 0.54
CA LEU A 149 11.87 6.89 1.98
C LEU A 149 10.57 7.48 2.54
N ALA A 150 9.95 8.42 1.82
CA ALA A 150 8.67 9.00 2.21
C ALA A 150 7.56 7.93 2.27
N MET A 151 7.49 7.03 1.28
CA MET A 151 6.52 5.92 1.29
C MET A 151 6.76 4.94 2.44
N MET A 152 8.02 4.59 2.72
CA MET A 152 8.37 3.68 3.82
C MET A 152 7.93 4.20 5.19
N VAL A 153 7.95 5.52 5.39
CA VAL A 153 7.54 6.16 6.65
C VAL A 153 6.03 6.45 6.66
N SER A 154 5.50 7.01 5.59
CA SER A 154 4.10 7.46 5.54
C SER A 154 3.10 6.32 5.47
N MET A 155 3.41 5.20 4.78
CA MET A 155 2.47 4.09 4.64
C MET A 155 2.09 3.42 5.97
N PRO A 156 3.03 3.05 6.86
CA PRO A 156 2.66 2.53 8.17
C PRO A 156 1.83 3.51 9.00
N LEU A 157 2.13 4.82 8.92
CA LEU A 157 1.38 5.85 9.65
C LEU A 157 -0.05 5.98 9.14
N LEU A 158 -0.25 6.01 7.81
CA LEU A 158 -1.59 6.05 7.20
C LEU A 158 -2.41 4.79 7.53
N VAL A 159 -1.78 3.63 7.58
CA VAL A 159 -2.45 2.39 7.99
C VAL A 159 -2.81 2.41 9.47
N ALA A 160 -1.93 2.91 10.34
CA ALA A 160 -2.24 3.08 11.75
C ALA A 160 -3.44 4.02 11.97
N GLU A 161 -3.49 5.12 11.23
CA GLU A 161 -4.61 6.06 11.21
C GLU A 161 -5.91 5.37 10.74
N CYS A 162 -5.85 4.61 9.64
CA CYS A 162 -6.98 3.86 9.11
C CYS A 162 -7.53 2.85 10.13
N ILE A 163 -6.64 2.13 10.83
CA ILE A 163 -7.02 1.20 11.90
C ILE A 163 -7.73 1.95 13.03
N ALA A 164 -7.14 3.03 13.53
CA ALA A 164 -7.67 3.79 14.65
C ALA A 164 -9.07 4.36 14.33
N VAL A 165 -9.20 5.02 13.19
CA VAL A 165 -10.46 5.62 12.73
C VAL A 165 -11.51 4.54 12.42
N GLY A 166 -11.10 3.43 11.79
CA GLY A 166 -12.00 2.32 11.47
C GLY A 166 -12.55 1.63 12.71
N ILE A 167 -11.71 1.38 13.71
CA ILE A 167 -12.15 0.83 15.01
C ILE A 167 -13.07 1.82 15.73
N ALA A 168 -12.74 3.11 15.76
CA ALA A 168 -13.58 4.11 16.40
C ALA A 168 -14.97 4.22 15.74
N ALA A 169 -15.02 4.24 14.41
CA ALA A 169 -16.28 4.28 13.65
C ALA A 169 -17.10 3.00 13.83
N GLY A 170 -16.44 1.82 13.83
CA GLY A 170 -17.09 0.53 14.11
C GLY A 170 -17.68 0.48 15.53
N TYR A 171 -16.96 0.99 16.52
CA TYR A 171 -17.44 1.12 17.89
C TYR A 171 -18.66 2.05 17.99
N PHE A 172 -18.60 3.20 17.34
CA PHE A 172 -19.71 4.16 17.30
C PHE A 172 -20.99 3.51 16.75
N VAL A 173 -20.90 2.84 15.59
CA VAL A 173 -22.04 2.14 14.99
C VAL A 173 -22.55 1.02 15.90
N ALA A 174 -21.65 0.24 16.50
CA ALA A 174 -22.02 -0.87 17.38
C ALA A 174 -22.88 -0.42 18.57
N ILE A 175 -22.56 0.72 19.18
CA ILE A 175 -23.26 1.20 20.38
C ILE A 175 -24.50 2.02 20.03
N PHE A 176 -24.35 3.02 19.13
CA PHE A 176 -25.43 3.98 18.89
C PHE A 176 -26.48 3.50 17.88
N MET A 177 -26.13 2.56 17.00
CA MET A 177 -27.05 2.08 15.96
C MET A 177 -27.52 0.62 16.18
N LEU A 178 -26.74 -0.18 16.91
CA LEU A 178 -26.99 -1.61 17.05
C LEU A 178 -27.27 -2.04 18.53
N ASP A 179 -27.32 -1.08 19.46
CA ASP A 179 -27.60 -1.27 20.88
C ASP A 179 -26.72 -2.35 21.57
N ILE A 180 -25.47 -2.52 21.10
CA ILE A 180 -24.55 -3.44 21.75
C ILE A 180 -24.01 -2.78 23.01
N ASN A 181 -23.93 -3.54 24.10
CA ASN A 181 -23.34 -3.04 25.33
C ASN A 181 -21.86 -2.70 25.14
N GLY A 182 -21.52 -1.41 25.29
CA GLY A 182 -20.18 -0.89 25.01
C GLY A 182 -19.08 -1.50 25.88
N THR A 183 -19.40 -1.86 27.12
CA THR A 183 -18.43 -2.49 28.04
C THR A 183 -18.02 -3.87 27.51
N TYR A 184 -18.98 -4.68 27.07
CA TYR A 184 -18.69 -6.00 26.50
C TYR A 184 -17.97 -5.91 25.15
N TYR A 185 -18.36 -4.95 24.29
CA TYR A 185 -17.68 -4.72 23.02
C TYR A 185 -16.20 -4.38 23.23
N MET A 186 -15.92 -3.41 24.10
CA MET A 186 -14.56 -2.98 24.41
C MET A 186 -13.75 -4.09 25.07
N ALA A 187 -14.33 -4.80 26.06
CA ALA A 187 -13.66 -5.90 26.73
C ALA A 187 -13.25 -7.02 25.76
N ASN A 188 -14.12 -7.40 24.84
CA ASN A 188 -13.83 -8.40 23.82
C ASN A 188 -12.81 -7.88 22.81
N MET A 189 -12.93 -6.64 22.36
CA MET A 189 -11.96 -6.01 21.46
C MET A 189 -10.55 -6.06 22.06
N VAL A 190 -10.36 -5.57 23.29
CA VAL A 190 -9.05 -5.53 23.96
C VAL A 190 -8.52 -6.95 24.26
N ARG A 191 -9.39 -7.87 24.62
CA ARG A 191 -8.99 -9.25 24.92
C ARG A 191 -8.43 -10.00 23.70
N TRP A 192 -9.01 -9.78 22.52
CA TRP A 192 -8.66 -10.53 21.30
C TRP A 192 -7.72 -9.80 20.36
N THR A 193 -7.66 -8.46 20.42
CA THR A 193 -6.72 -7.69 19.61
C THR A 193 -5.39 -7.57 20.33
N ARG A 194 -4.38 -8.20 19.80
CA ARG A 194 -3.03 -8.20 20.38
C ARG A 194 -2.12 -7.21 19.65
N SER A 195 -1.06 -6.76 20.32
CA SER A 195 -0.02 -5.93 19.70
C SER A 195 0.57 -6.57 18.44
N ARG A 196 0.59 -7.90 18.37
CA ARG A 196 1.03 -8.65 17.17
C ARG A 196 0.18 -8.34 15.94
N ASP A 197 -1.12 -8.18 16.08
CA ASP A 197 -2.04 -7.90 14.97
C ASP A 197 -1.74 -6.54 14.34
N ILE A 198 -1.46 -5.56 15.17
CA ILE A 198 -1.06 -4.22 14.74
C ILE A 198 0.30 -4.26 14.05
N ILE A 199 1.28 -4.95 14.65
CA ILE A 199 2.63 -5.10 14.06
C ILE A 199 2.56 -5.80 12.70
N MET A 200 1.75 -6.84 12.56
CA MET A 200 1.51 -7.51 11.28
C MET A 200 0.96 -6.55 10.23
N GLY A 201 -0.06 -5.77 10.58
CA GLY A 201 -0.64 -4.77 9.69
C GLY A 201 0.36 -3.69 9.26
N LEU A 202 1.13 -3.14 10.20
CA LEU A 202 2.15 -2.13 9.92
C LEU A 202 3.31 -2.69 9.08
N SER A 203 3.73 -3.93 9.33
CA SER A 203 4.76 -4.60 8.53
C SER A 203 4.29 -4.83 7.09
N LYS A 204 3.03 -5.24 6.89
CA LYS A 204 2.41 -5.31 5.56
C LYS A 204 2.38 -3.95 4.88
N ALA A 205 1.97 -2.90 5.61
CA ALA A 205 1.93 -1.54 5.10
C ALA A 205 3.29 -1.06 4.58
N PHE A 206 4.35 -1.34 5.32
CA PHE A 206 5.72 -1.04 4.90
C PHE A 206 6.08 -1.75 3.58
N CYS A 207 5.83 -3.06 3.50
CA CYS A 207 6.09 -3.83 2.28
C CYS A 207 5.28 -3.31 1.08
N PHE A 208 4.00 -2.97 1.29
CA PHE A 208 3.15 -2.43 0.24
C PHE A 208 3.62 -1.04 -0.23
N GLY A 209 4.06 -0.19 0.70
CA GLY A 209 4.65 1.10 0.36
C GLY A 209 5.87 0.97 -0.55
N VAL A 210 6.75 0.02 -0.24
CA VAL A 210 7.93 -0.32 -1.06
C VAL A 210 7.51 -0.78 -2.46
N LEU A 211 6.53 -1.68 -2.57
CA LEU A 211 6.04 -2.15 -3.87
C LEU A 211 5.45 -1.02 -4.70
N ILE A 212 4.57 -0.21 -4.11
CA ILE A 212 3.90 0.89 -4.81
C ILE A 212 4.91 1.88 -5.38
N VAL A 213 5.90 2.31 -4.58
CA VAL A 213 6.85 3.33 -5.03
C VAL A 213 7.73 2.82 -6.19
N PHE A 214 8.26 1.59 -6.10
CA PHE A 214 9.12 1.08 -7.16
C PHE A 214 8.37 0.80 -8.45
N ILE A 215 7.17 0.24 -8.39
CA ILE A 215 6.31 0.01 -9.55
C ILE A 215 5.94 1.33 -10.23
N SER A 216 5.53 2.33 -9.44
CA SER A 216 5.11 3.63 -9.97
C SER A 216 6.29 4.41 -10.57
N CYS A 217 7.44 4.42 -9.90
CA CYS A 217 8.64 5.07 -10.41
C CYS A 217 9.16 4.39 -11.68
N GLN A 218 9.18 3.05 -11.73
CA GLN A 218 9.62 2.30 -12.92
C GLN A 218 8.72 2.61 -14.12
N LYS A 219 7.39 2.63 -13.93
CA LYS A 219 6.46 2.96 -15.00
C LYS A 219 6.63 4.40 -15.50
N GLY A 220 6.82 5.35 -14.59
CA GLY A 220 7.13 6.73 -14.96
C GLY A 220 8.45 6.86 -15.75
N LEU A 221 9.53 6.23 -15.27
CA LEU A 221 10.84 6.28 -15.93
C LEU A 221 10.85 5.65 -17.32
N THR A 222 9.96 4.71 -17.61
CA THR A 222 9.84 4.02 -18.90
C THR A 222 8.78 4.62 -19.81
N ALA A 223 8.10 5.70 -19.40
CA ALA A 223 7.09 6.36 -20.21
C ALA A 223 7.69 6.88 -21.53
N ARG A 224 6.93 6.71 -22.63
CA ARG A 224 7.30 7.12 -23.99
C ARG A 224 6.05 7.66 -24.70
N GLU A 225 6.20 8.23 -25.90
CA GLU A 225 5.07 8.69 -26.72
C GLU A 225 4.32 9.92 -26.17
N GLY A 226 5.05 10.83 -25.52
CA GLY A 226 4.48 12.11 -25.06
C GLY A 226 3.38 11.98 -24.01
N ALA A 227 2.42 12.89 -24.03
CA ALA A 227 1.35 12.94 -23.02
C ALA A 227 0.47 11.68 -22.98
N VAL A 228 0.22 11.05 -24.13
CA VAL A 228 -0.56 9.80 -24.22
C VAL A 228 0.16 8.66 -23.50
N GLY A 229 1.48 8.56 -23.69
CA GLY A 229 2.30 7.57 -23.01
C GLY A 229 2.38 7.77 -21.50
N VAL A 230 2.39 9.03 -21.04
CA VAL A 230 2.33 9.35 -19.60
C VAL A 230 1.01 8.86 -19.00
N GLY A 231 -0.14 9.14 -19.65
CA GLY A 231 -1.44 8.65 -19.21
C GLY A 231 -1.51 7.12 -19.12
N ARG A 232 -0.96 6.43 -20.14
CA ARG A 232 -0.88 4.96 -20.15
C ARG A 232 0.02 4.43 -19.02
N ALA A 233 1.21 5.00 -18.85
CA ALA A 233 2.13 4.61 -17.79
C ALA A 233 1.51 4.79 -16.40
N THR A 234 0.75 5.87 -16.18
CA THR A 234 0.01 6.15 -14.94
C THR A 234 -1.03 5.06 -14.64
N THR A 235 -1.84 4.71 -15.64
CA THR A 235 -2.85 3.65 -15.49
C THR A 235 -2.20 2.30 -15.21
N GLU A 236 -1.14 1.95 -15.96
CA GLU A 236 -0.39 0.71 -15.74
C GLU A 236 0.28 0.67 -14.37
N ALA A 237 0.77 1.79 -13.87
CA ALA A 237 1.36 1.89 -12.52
C ALA A 237 0.34 1.54 -11.44
N VAL A 238 -0.86 2.12 -11.50
CA VAL A 238 -1.94 1.84 -10.54
C VAL A 238 -2.36 0.37 -10.59
N VAL A 239 -2.63 -0.16 -11.78
CA VAL A 239 -3.06 -1.55 -11.95
C VAL A 239 -2.01 -2.52 -11.45
N ASN A 240 -0.75 -2.35 -11.88
CA ASN A 240 0.33 -3.26 -11.49
C ASN A 240 0.65 -3.17 -9.99
N ALA A 241 0.63 -1.96 -9.41
CA ALA A 241 0.83 -1.78 -7.97
C ALA A 241 -0.31 -2.43 -7.16
N SER A 242 -1.56 -2.25 -7.58
CA SER A 242 -2.71 -2.85 -6.91
C SER A 242 -2.68 -4.39 -6.97
N LEU A 243 -2.36 -4.97 -8.13
CA LEU A 243 -2.20 -6.41 -8.27
C LEU A 243 -1.03 -6.94 -7.41
N ALA A 244 0.11 -6.24 -7.41
CA ALA A 244 1.26 -6.62 -6.60
C ALA A 244 0.93 -6.59 -5.09
N VAL A 245 0.20 -5.58 -4.62
CA VAL A 245 -0.29 -5.49 -3.24
C VAL A 245 -1.16 -6.68 -2.88
N LEU A 246 -2.15 -7.03 -3.71
CA LEU A 246 -3.06 -8.16 -3.44
C LEU A 246 -2.32 -9.50 -3.41
N ILE A 247 -1.43 -9.73 -4.37
CA ILE A 247 -0.61 -10.96 -4.42
C ILE A 247 0.31 -11.03 -3.20
N CYS A 248 1.03 -9.95 -2.91
CA CYS A 248 1.94 -9.87 -1.77
C CYS A 248 1.20 -10.04 -0.44
N ASN A 249 -0.03 -9.48 -0.31
CA ASN A 249 -0.85 -9.66 0.87
C ASN A 249 -1.11 -11.13 1.18
N PHE A 250 -1.47 -11.92 0.17
CA PHE A 250 -1.70 -13.35 0.34
C PHE A 250 -0.45 -14.06 0.89
N PHE A 251 0.72 -13.83 0.28
CA PHE A 251 1.97 -14.47 0.74
C PHE A 251 2.38 -13.99 2.12
N LEU A 252 2.27 -12.70 2.43
CA LEU A 252 2.58 -12.19 3.76
C LEU A 252 1.63 -12.74 4.81
N THR A 253 0.33 -12.88 4.53
CA THR A 253 -0.63 -13.51 5.44
C THR A 253 -0.24 -14.95 5.74
N MET A 254 0.11 -15.74 4.71
CA MET A 254 0.58 -17.11 4.89
C MET A 254 1.87 -17.17 5.72
N LEU A 255 2.82 -16.31 5.40
CA LEU A 255 4.10 -16.21 6.14
C LEU A 255 3.87 -15.88 7.63
N PHE A 256 3.03 -14.88 7.93
CA PHE A 256 2.74 -14.51 9.31
C PHE A 256 2.00 -15.62 10.07
N ASN A 257 1.10 -16.35 9.42
CA ASN A 257 0.42 -17.50 10.03
C ASN A 257 1.38 -18.67 10.32
N ILE A 258 2.46 -18.82 9.55
CA ILE A 258 3.51 -19.80 9.83
C ILE A 258 4.40 -19.34 11.01
N ILE A 259 4.75 -18.04 11.05
CA ILE A 259 5.60 -17.47 12.10
C ILE A 259 4.85 -17.41 13.44
N TYR A 260 3.54 -17.12 13.41
CA TYR A 260 2.68 -16.99 14.58
C TYR A 260 1.51 -17.98 14.52
N PRO A 261 1.74 -19.29 14.65
CA PRO A 261 0.67 -20.28 14.60
C PRO A 261 -0.34 -20.07 15.74
N ALA A 262 -1.63 -20.34 15.43
CA ALA A 262 -2.75 -20.11 16.33
C ALA A 262 -2.67 -20.89 17.68
N GLY A 263 -1.76 -21.85 17.79
CA GLY A 263 -1.58 -22.66 19.01
C GLY A 263 -0.78 -21.99 20.15
N TYR A 264 -0.19 -20.83 19.94
CA TYR A 264 0.50 -20.03 20.98
C TYR A 264 -0.34 -18.82 21.43
N GLN A 265 -1.65 -18.97 21.40
CA GLN A 265 -2.61 -17.96 21.84
C GLN A 265 -2.89 -18.05 23.33
#